data_abaa87e696e6211d1904884395f8f677
#
_entry.id   abaa87e696e6211d1904884395f8f677
#
_cell.length_a   1.000
_cell.length_b   1.000
_cell.length_c   1.000
_cell.angle_alpha   90.00
_cell.angle_beta   90.00
_cell.angle_gamma   90.00
#
_symmetry.space_group_name_H-M   'P 1'
#
loop_
_entity.id
_entity.type
_entity.pdbx_description
1 polymer ?
#
loop_
_entity_poly.entity_id
_entity_poly.type
_entity_poly.pdbx_seq_one_letter_code
_entity_poly.pdbx_strand_id
1 'polypeptide(L)'
;MNLGITLPLIIYLAFIFGAAIFAYVKRTKGDFLTEYYVGNRSMTGFVLAMTTASTYASASSFVGGPGAAYKYGLGWVLLAMIQVPAVWLALGALGKKFALLSRETNALTINDLFLYRYKNKYLVWLSSLALLLAFFAAMTVQFIGGARLLETTIGISYTQALLLFALTVGIYTFIGGFRAVVLTDTIQGTVMILGTIILLVGTIYALGGVESAVNKLTEIDPALVTPYGPNGMLDFQFMASFWVLVCFGVVGLPHTAVRCMAFKDSKALHRGMLIGTIVLSIIMFGMHLAGALGRAVIPNLTVSDQVIPTLMLKVLPPIIAGIFLAAPMSAIMSTIDAQLIQSSSIFVKDLYLSTKPEAAKNEKKVSYFSSIITLILTALLIFAALNPPDMIIWLNLFAFGGLEAAFLWVIVLGIYWDKANAYGALSSMIIGLGSYILLTQLGIKLFNFHQIVPSLVFGLIAFLVGNKLGERRIEKTQLKVTAL
;
A
#
# COMPACT_ATOMS: atom_id res chain seq x y z
N MET A 1 -18.56 12.09 -24.13
CA MET A 1 -17.64 10.94 -23.94
C MET A 1 -16.76 10.81 -25.17
N ASN A 2 -15.44 10.92 -25.04
CA ASN A 2 -14.53 10.76 -26.17
C ASN A 2 -14.22 9.27 -26.34
N LEU A 3 -14.77 8.65 -27.40
CA LEU A 3 -14.59 7.22 -27.68
C LEU A 3 -13.12 6.81 -27.82
N GLY A 4 -12.25 7.69 -28.32
CA GLY A 4 -10.81 7.44 -28.41
C GLY A 4 -10.12 7.26 -27.07
N ILE A 5 -10.70 7.77 -25.98
CA ILE A 5 -10.19 7.64 -24.61
C ILE A 5 -10.89 6.49 -23.89
N THR A 6 -12.21 6.44 -23.96
CA THR A 6 -13.01 5.51 -23.15
C THR A 6 -12.90 4.07 -23.64
N LEU A 7 -12.85 3.85 -24.98
CA LEU A 7 -12.78 2.50 -25.54
C LEU A 7 -11.49 1.74 -25.15
N PRO A 8 -10.27 2.33 -25.24
CA PRO A 8 -9.06 1.65 -24.78
C PRO A 8 -9.10 1.30 -23.28
N LEU A 9 -9.65 2.18 -22.44
CA LEU A 9 -9.80 1.91 -21.02
C LEU A 9 -10.76 0.75 -20.74
N ILE A 10 -11.89 0.68 -21.45
CA ILE A 10 -12.84 -0.43 -21.35
C ILE A 10 -12.18 -1.75 -21.80
N ILE A 11 -11.44 -1.73 -22.90
CA ILE A 11 -10.71 -2.91 -23.40
C ILE A 11 -9.69 -3.38 -22.36
N TYR A 12 -8.96 -2.44 -21.72
CA TYR A 12 -8.03 -2.78 -20.65
C TYR A 12 -8.75 -3.44 -19.47
N LEU A 13 -9.85 -2.86 -18.99
CA LEU A 13 -10.63 -3.43 -17.89
C LEU A 13 -11.15 -4.83 -18.24
N ALA A 14 -11.71 -5.01 -19.45
CA ALA A 14 -12.17 -6.31 -19.93
C ALA A 14 -11.03 -7.35 -19.98
N PHE A 15 -9.83 -6.93 -20.40
CA PHE A 15 -8.66 -7.79 -20.41
C PHE A 15 -8.24 -8.23 -18.98
N ILE A 16 -8.23 -7.30 -18.02
CA ILE A 16 -7.92 -7.60 -16.61
C ILE A 16 -8.97 -8.54 -16.01
N PHE A 17 -10.26 -8.31 -16.26
CA PHE A 17 -11.33 -9.23 -15.85
C PHE A 17 -11.14 -10.62 -16.48
N GLY A 18 -10.84 -10.69 -17.77
CA GLY A 18 -10.54 -11.96 -18.45
C GLY A 18 -9.35 -12.70 -17.84
N ALA A 19 -8.27 -11.99 -17.48
CA ALA A 19 -7.11 -12.56 -16.82
C ALA A 19 -7.45 -13.09 -15.42
N ALA A 20 -8.29 -12.39 -14.65
CA ALA A 20 -8.76 -12.82 -13.34
C ALA A 20 -9.62 -14.10 -13.45
N ILE A 21 -10.58 -14.14 -14.39
CA ILE A 21 -11.40 -15.31 -14.65
C ILE A 21 -10.54 -16.51 -15.11
N PHE A 22 -9.58 -16.27 -15.98
CA PHE A 22 -8.64 -17.30 -16.44
C PHE A 22 -7.84 -17.89 -15.28
N ALA A 23 -7.32 -17.05 -14.38
CA ALA A 23 -6.60 -17.50 -13.19
C ALA A 23 -7.50 -18.29 -12.24
N TYR A 24 -8.76 -17.88 -12.08
CA TYR A 24 -9.75 -18.58 -11.29
C TYR A 24 -10.08 -19.97 -11.86
N VAL A 25 -10.31 -20.08 -13.16
CA VAL A 25 -10.66 -21.35 -13.84
C VAL A 25 -9.48 -22.33 -13.82
N LYS A 26 -8.25 -21.83 -13.99
CA LYS A 26 -7.00 -22.63 -13.94
C LYS A 26 -6.51 -22.92 -12.52
N ARG A 27 -7.33 -22.75 -11.52
CA ARG A 27 -6.99 -23.02 -10.14
C ARG A 27 -6.58 -24.49 -9.96
N THR A 28 -5.44 -24.74 -9.33
CA THR A 28 -4.96 -26.09 -9.05
C THR A 28 -5.74 -26.71 -7.90
N LYS A 29 -6.00 -28.01 -7.98
CA LYS A 29 -6.57 -28.77 -6.87
C LYS A 29 -5.46 -28.93 -5.80
N GLY A 30 -5.44 -28.06 -4.81
CA GLY A 30 -4.51 -28.06 -3.69
C GLY A 30 -5.18 -27.57 -2.42
N ASP A 31 -4.39 -27.30 -1.36
CA ASP A 31 -4.91 -26.65 -0.16
C ASP A 31 -5.42 -25.25 -0.52
N PHE A 32 -6.76 -25.10 -0.46
CA PHE A 32 -7.45 -23.86 -0.80
C PHE A 32 -6.87 -22.63 -0.11
N LEU A 33 -6.61 -22.74 1.19
CA LEU A 33 -6.14 -21.61 1.99
C LEU A 33 -4.72 -21.20 1.59
N THR A 34 -3.82 -22.15 1.35
CA THR A 34 -2.44 -21.86 0.92
C THR A 34 -2.40 -21.26 -0.49
N GLU A 35 -3.23 -21.76 -1.41
CA GLU A 35 -3.33 -21.18 -2.75
C GLU A 35 -3.95 -19.78 -2.70
N TYR A 36 -5.03 -19.62 -1.94
CA TYR A 36 -5.80 -18.39 -1.88
C TYR A 36 -5.06 -17.24 -1.20
N TYR A 37 -4.26 -17.49 -0.14
CA TYR A 37 -3.58 -16.43 0.63
C TYR A 37 -2.10 -16.23 0.28
N VAL A 38 -1.37 -17.25 -0.18
CA VAL A 38 0.09 -17.15 -0.47
C VAL A 38 0.51 -17.75 -1.81
N GLY A 39 -0.44 -18.11 -2.68
CA GLY A 39 -0.16 -18.59 -4.05
C GLY A 39 0.76 -19.79 -4.14
N ASN A 40 0.61 -20.76 -3.22
CA ASN A 40 1.46 -21.96 -3.11
C ASN A 40 2.97 -21.66 -3.00
N ARG A 41 3.34 -20.44 -2.59
CA ARG A 41 4.76 -20.02 -2.42
C ARG A 41 5.63 -20.23 -3.68
N SER A 42 5.08 -19.92 -4.83
CA SER A 42 5.66 -20.25 -6.14
C SER A 42 6.18 -19.04 -6.93
N MET A 43 6.18 -17.83 -6.35
CA MET A 43 6.54 -16.60 -7.06
C MET A 43 8.00 -16.62 -7.53
N THR A 44 8.19 -16.35 -8.81
CA THR A 44 9.51 -16.08 -9.40
C THR A 44 9.98 -14.67 -9.04
N GLY A 45 11.27 -14.37 -9.25
CA GLY A 45 11.80 -13.04 -8.91
C GLY A 45 11.14 -11.89 -9.68
N PHE A 46 10.80 -12.08 -10.96
CA PHE A 46 10.09 -11.08 -11.74
C PHE A 46 8.66 -10.85 -11.21
N VAL A 47 7.92 -11.92 -10.96
CA VAL A 47 6.55 -11.84 -10.40
C VAL A 47 6.58 -11.19 -9.02
N LEU A 48 7.52 -11.57 -8.15
CA LEU A 48 7.70 -10.95 -6.83
C LEU A 48 7.97 -9.43 -6.94
N ALA A 49 8.87 -9.03 -7.87
CA ALA A 49 9.18 -7.63 -8.10
C ALA A 49 7.94 -6.84 -8.53
N MET A 50 7.24 -7.35 -9.55
CA MET A 50 6.08 -6.67 -10.14
C MET A 50 4.93 -6.56 -9.12
N THR A 51 4.57 -7.66 -8.43
CA THR A 51 3.49 -7.62 -7.43
C THR A 51 3.86 -6.77 -6.21
N THR A 52 5.14 -6.76 -5.77
CA THR A 52 5.59 -5.90 -4.67
C THR A 52 5.55 -4.43 -5.06
N ALA A 53 6.09 -4.08 -6.23
CA ALA A 53 6.09 -2.71 -6.72
C ALA A 53 4.67 -2.20 -7.03
N SER A 54 3.83 -3.03 -7.68
CA SER A 54 2.45 -2.64 -8.02
C SER A 54 1.54 -2.47 -6.81
N THR A 55 1.75 -3.27 -5.76
CA THR A 55 0.98 -3.10 -4.51
C THR A 55 1.47 -1.91 -3.69
N TYR A 56 2.76 -1.59 -3.75
CA TYR A 56 3.31 -0.39 -3.12
C TYR A 56 2.87 0.88 -3.85
N ALA A 57 2.97 0.86 -5.19
CA ALA A 57 2.48 1.93 -6.05
C ALA A 57 0.94 1.92 -6.08
N SER A 58 0.31 2.94 -5.53
CA SER A 58 -1.12 3.03 -5.23
C SER A 58 -1.73 4.32 -5.79
N ALA A 59 -2.98 4.62 -5.44
CA ALA A 59 -3.57 5.94 -5.71
C ALA A 59 -2.69 7.08 -5.19
N SER A 60 -1.98 6.88 -4.07
CA SER A 60 -1.07 7.91 -3.59
C SER A 60 0.12 8.14 -4.51
N SER A 61 0.63 7.12 -5.20
CA SER A 61 1.77 7.24 -6.12
C SER A 61 1.39 7.79 -7.50
N PHE A 62 0.15 7.56 -7.95
CA PHE A 62 -0.32 7.93 -9.28
C PHE A 62 -1.30 9.11 -9.31
N VAL A 63 -1.84 9.48 -8.16
CA VAL A 63 -2.83 10.55 -8.02
C VAL A 63 -2.40 11.54 -6.95
N GLY A 64 -2.36 11.13 -5.68
CA GLY A 64 -2.12 12.02 -4.56
C GLY A 64 -0.70 12.59 -4.48
N GLY A 65 0.33 11.78 -4.70
CA GLY A 65 1.72 12.21 -4.69
C GLY A 65 2.07 13.15 -5.85
N PRO A 66 1.69 12.82 -7.10
CA PRO A 66 1.77 13.77 -8.21
C PRO A 66 0.96 15.05 -7.97
N GLY A 67 -0.21 14.97 -7.33
CA GLY A 67 -0.99 16.13 -6.89
C GLY A 67 -0.24 17.01 -5.89
N ALA A 68 0.48 16.39 -4.96
CA ALA A 68 1.36 17.10 -4.04
C ALA A 68 2.58 17.70 -4.78
N ALA A 69 3.18 16.97 -5.73
CA ALA A 69 4.25 17.50 -6.56
C ALA A 69 3.81 18.68 -7.42
N TYR A 70 2.59 18.66 -7.93
CA TYR A 70 1.97 19.79 -8.62
C TYR A 70 1.89 21.03 -7.71
N LYS A 71 1.59 20.85 -6.43
CA LYS A 71 1.43 21.93 -5.45
C LYS A 71 2.77 22.41 -4.89
N TYR A 72 3.69 21.49 -4.58
CA TYR A 72 4.94 21.77 -3.87
C TYR A 72 6.19 21.75 -4.76
N GLY A 73 6.07 21.42 -6.04
CA GLY A 73 7.15 21.46 -7.01
C GLY A 73 8.17 20.33 -6.89
N LEU A 74 9.42 20.62 -7.33
CA LEU A 74 10.50 19.64 -7.41
C LEU A 74 10.98 19.14 -6.04
N GLY A 75 10.81 19.91 -4.98
CA GLY A 75 11.10 19.46 -3.61
C GLY A 75 10.30 18.21 -3.22
N TRP A 76 9.04 18.12 -3.66
CA TRP A 76 8.23 16.92 -3.44
C TRP A 76 8.71 15.71 -4.26
N VAL A 77 9.30 15.94 -5.44
CA VAL A 77 9.92 14.86 -6.23
C VAL A 77 11.09 14.24 -5.47
N LEU A 78 11.94 15.05 -4.81
CA LEU A 78 13.00 14.56 -3.93
C LEU A 78 12.45 13.70 -2.79
N LEU A 79 11.35 14.14 -2.15
CA LEU A 79 10.66 13.35 -1.13
C LEU A 79 10.15 12.01 -1.68
N ALA A 80 9.58 12.00 -2.88
CA ALA A 80 9.11 10.77 -3.50
C ALA A 80 10.25 9.76 -3.74
N MET A 81 11.46 10.25 -4.06
CA MET A 81 12.63 9.39 -4.26
C MET A 81 13.14 8.72 -2.99
N ILE A 82 12.79 9.20 -1.81
CA ILE A 82 13.06 8.53 -0.53
C ILE A 82 12.39 7.13 -0.47
N GLN A 83 11.33 6.90 -1.22
CA GLN A 83 10.63 5.62 -1.28
C GLN A 83 11.37 4.55 -2.10
N VAL A 84 12.36 4.92 -2.90
CA VAL A 84 13.08 3.98 -3.81
C VAL A 84 13.69 2.80 -3.07
N PRO A 85 14.39 2.96 -1.93
CA PRO A 85 14.94 1.82 -1.20
C PRO A 85 13.90 0.95 -0.47
N ALA A 86 12.64 1.37 -0.41
CA ALA A 86 11.62 0.69 0.41
C ALA A 86 11.42 -0.80 0.03
N VAL A 87 11.37 -1.12 -1.27
CA VAL A 87 11.25 -2.53 -1.73
C VAL A 87 12.48 -3.34 -1.31
N TRP A 88 13.66 -2.75 -1.48
CA TRP A 88 14.92 -3.40 -1.10
C TRP A 88 15.00 -3.64 0.41
N LEU A 89 14.63 -2.63 1.22
CA LEU A 89 14.58 -2.75 2.67
C LEU A 89 13.56 -3.79 3.14
N ALA A 90 12.34 -3.74 2.63
CA ALA A 90 11.29 -4.65 3.04
C ALA A 90 11.63 -6.11 2.71
N LEU A 91 12.00 -6.39 1.47
CA LEU A 91 12.37 -7.76 1.05
C LEU A 91 13.71 -8.19 1.66
N GLY A 92 14.68 -7.30 1.83
CA GLY A 92 15.99 -7.59 2.41
C GLY A 92 15.92 -7.85 3.91
N ALA A 93 15.21 -6.99 4.66
CA ALA A 93 15.06 -7.15 6.10
C ALA A 93 14.13 -8.31 6.47
N LEU A 94 13.01 -8.46 5.80
CA LEU A 94 11.99 -9.43 6.16
C LEU A 94 12.07 -10.74 5.36
N GLY A 95 12.39 -10.66 4.05
CA GLY A 95 12.11 -11.69 3.07
C GLY A 95 12.57 -13.09 3.47
N LYS A 96 13.87 -13.27 3.74
CA LYS A 96 14.41 -14.60 4.06
C LYS A 96 13.85 -15.15 5.36
N LYS A 97 13.82 -14.36 6.43
CA LYS A 97 13.37 -14.82 7.74
C LYS A 97 11.86 -15.10 7.74
N PHE A 98 11.05 -14.27 7.10
CA PHE A 98 9.62 -14.52 6.96
C PHE A 98 9.33 -15.78 6.14
N ALA A 99 10.04 -16.00 5.04
CA ALA A 99 9.85 -17.19 4.22
C ALA A 99 10.18 -18.48 4.99
N LEU A 100 11.30 -18.49 5.74
CA LEU A 100 11.69 -19.64 6.56
C LEU A 100 10.66 -19.92 7.64
N LEU A 101 10.30 -18.89 8.41
CA LEU A 101 9.34 -18.98 9.50
C LEU A 101 7.94 -19.40 9.00
N SER A 102 7.47 -18.81 7.90
CA SER A 102 6.19 -19.17 7.29
C SER A 102 6.15 -20.61 6.78
N ARG A 103 7.24 -21.14 6.25
CA ARG A 103 7.32 -22.54 5.79
C ARG A 103 7.37 -23.52 6.95
N GLU A 104 8.13 -23.20 8.00
CA GLU A 104 8.25 -24.02 9.21
C GLU A 104 6.89 -24.12 9.95
N THR A 105 6.17 -23.01 10.05
CA THR A 105 4.92 -22.91 10.81
C THR A 105 3.65 -23.10 9.98
N ASN A 106 3.78 -23.24 8.65
CA ASN A 106 2.67 -23.18 7.70
C ASN A 106 1.81 -21.92 7.83
N ALA A 107 2.41 -20.81 8.28
CA ALA A 107 1.72 -19.54 8.42
C ALA A 107 1.27 -18.99 7.06
N LEU A 108 0.05 -18.45 7.02
CA LEU A 108 -0.59 -17.87 5.85
C LEU A 108 -0.86 -16.37 6.03
N THR A 109 -0.93 -15.91 7.28
CA THR A 109 -1.14 -14.51 7.64
C THR A 109 -0.03 -14.01 8.56
N ILE A 110 0.09 -12.69 8.68
CA ILE A 110 1.01 -12.08 9.68
C ILE A 110 0.60 -12.46 11.10
N ASN A 111 -0.70 -12.61 11.36
CA ASN A 111 -1.24 -12.98 12.65
C ASN A 111 -0.89 -14.42 13.05
N ASP A 112 -0.75 -15.34 12.08
CA ASP A 112 -0.22 -16.68 12.36
C ASP A 112 1.21 -16.61 12.89
N LEU A 113 2.05 -15.77 12.26
CA LEU A 113 3.41 -15.57 12.71
C LEU A 113 3.48 -14.93 14.09
N PHE A 114 2.60 -13.99 14.39
CA PHE A 114 2.50 -13.40 15.73
C PHE A 114 2.03 -14.41 16.77
N LEU A 115 1.04 -15.23 16.43
CA LEU A 115 0.57 -16.29 17.32
C LEU A 115 1.68 -17.31 17.62
N TYR A 116 2.41 -17.73 16.58
CA TYR A 116 3.55 -18.64 16.74
C TYR A 116 4.66 -18.02 17.62
N ARG A 117 5.04 -16.77 17.27
CA ARG A 117 6.19 -16.09 17.89
C ARG A 117 5.92 -15.65 19.33
N TYR A 118 4.77 -15.11 19.61
CA TYR A 118 4.42 -14.50 20.88
C TYR A 118 3.47 -15.34 21.73
N LYS A 119 2.85 -16.37 21.17
CA LYS A 119 1.91 -17.29 21.84
C LYS A 119 0.81 -16.57 22.62
N ASN A 120 0.30 -15.46 22.07
CA ASN A 120 -0.66 -14.59 22.73
C ASN A 120 -1.82 -14.20 21.80
N LYS A 121 -3.04 -14.64 22.15
CA LYS A 121 -4.26 -14.38 21.40
C LYS A 121 -4.70 -12.91 21.42
N TYR A 122 -4.41 -12.19 22.50
CA TYR A 122 -4.78 -10.77 22.61
C TYR A 122 -3.96 -9.91 21.65
N LEU A 123 -2.70 -10.28 21.41
CA LEU A 123 -1.87 -9.63 20.39
C LEU A 123 -2.48 -9.83 19.00
N VAL A 124 -2.96 -11.04 18.69
CA VAL A 124 -3.63 -11.33 17.39
C VAL A 124 -4.91 -10.51 17.23
N TRP A 125 -5.73 -10.39 18.27
CA TRP A 125 -6.95 -9.59 18.20
C TRP A 125 -6.68 -8.10 18.01
N LEU A 126 -5.72 -7.55 18.78
CA LEU A 126 -5.29 -6.16 18.63
C LEU A 126 -4.69 -5.89 17.26
N SER A 127 -3.84 -6.81 16.77
CA SER A 127 -3.28 -6.78 15.43
C SER A 127 -4.37 -6.80 14.36
N SER A 128 -5.34 -7.70 14.48
CA SER A 128 -6.48 -7.79 13.55
C SER A 128 -7.27 -6.48 13.49
N LEU A 129 -7.57 -5.88 14.65
CA LEU A 129 -8.28 -4.61 14.70
C LEU A 129 -7.47 -3.47 14.06
N ALA A 130 -6.18 -3.34 14.40
CA ALA A 130 -5.30 -2.32 13.84
C ALA A 130 -5.18 -2.45 12.32
N LEU A 131 -5.02 -3.69 11.81
CA LEU A 131 -4.97 -3.97 10.37
C LEU A 131 -6.26 -3.58 9.65
N LEU A 132 -7.43 -3.97 10.19
CA LEU A 132 -8.72 -3.68 9.57
C LEU A 132 -8.98 -2.18 9.49
N LEU A 133 -8.70 -1.43 10.57
CA LEU A 133 -8.90 0.02 10.60
C LEU A 133 -7.97 0.74 9.61
N ALA A 134 -6.70 0.38 9.58
CA ALA A 134 -5.75 1.02 8.70
C ALA A 134 -5.97 0.64 7.21
N PHE A 135 -6.29 -0.64 6.93
CA PHE A 135 -6.64 -1.04 5.56
C PHE A 135 -7.94 -0.38 5.10
N PHE A 136 -8.92 -0.19 5.97
CA PHE A 136 -10.12 0.54 5.64
C PHE A 136 -9.82 1.98 5.23
N ALA A 137 -8.98 2.70 5.99
CA ALA A 137 -8.55 4.04 5.62
C ALA A 137 -7.74 4.05 4.31
N ALA A 138 -6.78 3.13 4.14
CA ALA A 138 -5.98 3.02 2.94
C ALA A 138 -6.81 2.66 1.69
N MET A 139 -7.78 1.75 1.81
CA MET A 139 -8.71 1.40 0.71
C MET A 139 -9.63 2.57 0.36
N THR A 140 -10.05 3.38 1.34
CA THR A 140 -10.82 4.59 1.07
C THR A 140 -10.07 5.54 0.15
N VAL A 141 -8.76 5.72 0.35
CA VAL A 141 -7.89 6.50 -0.55
C VAL A 141 -7.93 5.97 -1.97
N GLN A 142 -7.89 4.63 -2.13
CA GLN A 142 -7.94 4.01 -3.46
C GLN A 142 -9.30 4.26 -4.15
N PHE A 143 -10.41 4.17 -3.41
CA PHE A 143 -11.74 4.44 -3.94
C PHE A 143 -11.88 5.88 -4.38
N ILE A 144 -11.37 6.84 -3.60
CA ILE A 144 -11.36 8.26 -3.97
C ILE A 144 -10.48 8.47 -5.22
N GLY A 145 -9.27 7.91 -5.25
CA GLY A 145 -8.37 8.02 -6.40
C GLY A 145 -8.97 7.46 -7.68
N GLY A 146 -9.61 6.28 -7.62
CA GLY A 146 -10.31 5.68 -8.74
C GLY A 146 -11.51 6.52 -9.23
N ALA A 147 -12.28 7.07 -8.28
CA ALA A 147 -13.38 7.97 -8.61
C ALA A 147 -12.89 9.26 -9.29
N ARG A 148 -11.84 9.91 -8.77
CA ARG A 148 -11.21 11.10 -9.38
C ARG A 148 -10.68 10.83 -10.79
N LEU A 149 -10.09 9.64 -10.99
CA LEU A 149 -9.62 9.22 -12.30
C LEU A 149 -10.77 9.11 -13.31
N LEU A 150 -11.85 8.41 -12.94
CA LEU A 150 -13.02 8.23 -13.81
C LEU A 150 -13.81 9.53 -14.01
N GLU A 151 -13.99 10.35 -12.98
CA GLU A 151 -14.59 11.68 -13.05
C GLU A 151 -13.90 12.52 -14.12
N THR A 152 -12.57 12.62 -14.06
CA THR A 152 -11.77 13.41 -15.00
C THR A 152 -11.76 12.82 -16.42
N THR A 153 -11.73 11.50 -16.54
CA THR A 153 -11.56 10.80 -17.82
C THR A 153 -12.87 10.72 -18.61
N ILE A 154 -13.96 10.41 -17.93
CA ILE A 154 -15.27 10.14 -18.55
C ILE A 154 -16.15 11.41 -18.55
N GLY A 155 -15.87 12.35 -17.63
CA GLY A 155 -16.65 13.58 -17.48
C GLY A 155 -18.01 13.36 -16.80
N ILE A 156 -18.10 12.37 -15.89
CA ILE A 156 -19.28 12.11 -15.03
C ILE A 156 -19.07 12.72 -13.65
N SER A 157 -20.15 12.83 -12.86
CA SER A 157 -20.01 13.34 -11.50
C SER A 157 -19.16 12.41 -10.62
N TYR A 158 -18.52 12.99 -9.60
CA TYR A 158 -17.69 12.22 -8.64
C TYR A 158 -18.43 11.01 -8.05
N THR A 159 -19.68 11.19 -7.63
CA THR A 159 -20.51 10.11 -7.06
C THR A 159 -20.78 8.99 -8.07
N GLN A 160 -21.10 9.33 -9.32
CA GLN A 160 -21.28 8.33 -10.38
C GLN A 160 -19.97 7.58 -10.66
N ALA A 161 -18.86 8.30 -10.72
CA ALA A 161 -17.53 7.73 -10.89
C ALA A 161 -17.16 6.79 -9.73
N LEU A 162 -17.44 7.19 -8.49
CA LEU A 162 -17.22 6.36 -7.30
C LEU A 162 -18.02 5.06 -7.34
N LEU A 163 -19.31 5.13 -7.67
CA LEU A 163 -20.18 3.95 -7.77
C LEU A 163 -19.72 3.02 -8.89
N LEU A 164 -19.37 3.56 -10.06
CA LEU A 164 -18.87 2.78 -11.20
C LEU A 164 -17.55 2.08 -10.84
N PHE A 165 -16.62 2.80 -10.21
CA PHE A 165 -15.35 2.25 -9.77
C PHE A 165 -15.55 1.16 -8.72
N ALA A 166 -16.36 1.42 -7.69
CA ALA A 166 -16.66 0.47 -6.62
C ALA A 166 -17.30 -0.82 -7.14
N LEU A 167 -18.23 -0.71 -8.08
CA LEU A 167 -18.85 -1.88 -8.72
C LEU A 167 -17.82 -2.70 -9.49
N THR A 168 -16.96 -2.02 -10.26
CA THR A 168 -15.88 -2.67 -11.04
C THR A 168 -14.95 -3.45 -10.13
N VAL A 169 -14.41 -2.81 -9.07
CA VAL A 169 -13.48 -3.43 -8.12
C VAL A 169 -14.19 -4.53 -7.31
N GLY A 170 -15.39 -4.28 -6.82
CA GLY A 170 -16.14 -5.25 -6.02
C GLY A 170 -16.38 -6.56 -6.76
N ILE A 171 -16.83 -6.50 -8.02
CA ILE A 171 -17.05 -7.70 -8.85
C ILE A 171 -15.75 -8.43 -9.14
N TYR A 172 -14.72 -7.68 -9.50
CA TYR A 172 -13.42 -8.22 -9.88
C TYR A 172 -12.74 -8.96 -8.71
N THR A 173 -12.65 -8.34 -7.54
CA THR A 173 -12.00 -8.93 -6.36
C THR A 173 -12.79 -10.10 -5.78
N PHE A 174 -14.13 -10.05 -5.90
CA PHE A 174 -15.00 -11.16 -5.51
C PHE A 174 -14.66 -12.48 -6.24
N ILE A 175 -14.26 -12.41 -7.51
CA ILE A 175 -13.96 -13.57 -8.37
C ILE A 175 -12.54 -14.12 -8.13
N GLY A 176 -11.55 -13.25 -7.88
CA GLY A 176 -10.14 -13.54 -8.18
C GLY A 176 -9.35 -14.36 -7.17
N GLY A 177 -9.31 -14.02 -5.88
CA GLY A 177 -8.34 -14.59 -4.91
C GLY A 177 -6.88 -14.19 -5.19
N PHE A 178 -5.95 -14.59 -4.30
CA PHE A 178 -4.54 -14.13 -4.36
C PHE A 178 -3.81 -14.47 -5.67
N ARG A 179 -4.04 -15.64 -6.23
CA ARG A 179 -3.37 -16.05 -7.48
C ARG A 179 -3.77 -15.19 -8.68
N ALA A 180 -5.06 -14.84 -8.76
CA ALA A 180 -5.53 -13.91 -9.79
C ALA A 180 -4.91 -12.53 -9.59
N VAL A 181 -4.86 -12.04 -8.35
CA VAL A 181 -4.24 -10.77 -8.00
C VAL A 181 -2.77 -10.74 -8.40
N VAL A 182 -1.97 -11.78 -8.09
CA VAL A 182 -0.55 -11.83 -8.47
C VAL A 182 -0.35 -11.81 -10.00
N LEU A 183 -1.21 -12.50 -10.75
CA LEU A 183 -1.16 -12.49 -12.21
C LEU A 183 -1.49 -11.11 -12.76
N THR A 184 -2.59 -10.52 -12.30
CA THR A 184 -3.01 -9.19 -12.72
C THR A 184 -2.03 -8.12 -12.28
N ASP A 185 -1.49 -8.18 -11.05
CA ASP A 185 -0.43 -7.28 -10.55
C ASP A 185 0.80 -7.27 -11.47
N THR A 186 1.19 -8.43 -12.00
CA THR A 186 2.34 -8.52 -12.91
C THR A 186 2.09 -7.76 -14.22
N ILE A 187 0.89 -7.89 -14.77
CA ILE A 187 0.46 -7.14 -15.97
C ILE A 187 0.34 -5.66 -15.64
N GLN A 188 -0.33 -5.35 -14.55
CA GLN A 188 -0.58 -3.99 -14.08
C GLN A 188 0.72 -3.24 -13.81
N GLY A 189 1.70 -3.87 -13.15
CA GLY A 189 3.03 -3.28 -12.93
C GLY A 189 3.75 -2.93 -14.24
N THR A 190 3.61 -3.77 -15.28
CA THR A 190 4.16 -3.47 -16.60
C THR A 190 3.48 -2.26 -17.24
N VAL A 191 2.15 -2.19 -17.17
CA VAL A 191 1.37 -1.03 -17.67
C VAL A 191 1.72 0.25 -16.92
N MET A 192 1.93 0.18 -15.60
CA MET A 192 2.36 1.31 -14.78
C MET A 192 3.70 1.90 -15.26
N ILE A 193 4.70 1.05 -15.51
CA ILE A 193 6.02 1.49 -15.99
C ILE A 193 5.89 2.20 -17.33
N LEU A 194 5.22 1.55 -18.30
CA LEU A 194 5.07 2.10 -19.65
C LEU A 194 4.29 3.41 -19.63
N GLY A 195 3.19 3.47 -18.88
CA GLY A 195 2.38 4.69 -18.76
C GLY A 195 3.15 5.84 -18.09
N THR A 196 3.96 5.54 -17.08
CA THR A 196 4.81 6.53 -16.42
C THR A 196 5.83 7.13 -17.39
N ILE A 197 6.55 6.29 -18.12
CA ILE A 197 7.58 6.74 -19.07
C ILE A 197 6.94 7.59 -20.17
N ILE A 198 5.86 7.11 -20.77
CA ILE A 198 5.19 7.80 -21.87
C ILE A 198 4.60 9.14 -21.43
N LEU A 199 3.98 9.19 -20.24
CA LEU A 199 3.47 10.45 -19.70
C LEU A 199 4.60 11.45 -19.45
N LEU A 200 5.69 11.02 -18.79
CA LEU A 200 6.82 11.91 -18.51
C LEU A 200 7.45 12.46 -19.79
N VAL A 201 7.73 11.58 -20.77
CA VAL A 201 8.29 11.99 -22.06
C VAL A 201 7.33 12.92 -22.80
N GLY A 202 6.03 12.60 -22.85
CA GLY A 202 5.02 13.46 -23.45
C GLY A 202 4.92 14.83 -22.79
N THR A 203 5.03 14.88 -21.47
CA THR A 203 5.00 16.14 -20.69
C THR A 203 6.23 17.02 -21.00
N ILE A 204 7.42 16.43 -20.99
CA ILE A 204 8.67 17.14 -21.30
C ILE A 204 8.65 17.66 -22.75
N TYR A 205 8.18 16.83 -23.69
CA TYR A 205 8.04 17.22 -25.09
C TYR A 205 7.06 18.39 -25.27
N ALA A 206 5.90 18.33 -24.62
CA ALA A 206 4.88 19.39 -24.67
C ALA A 206 5.37 20.72 -24.06
N LEU A 207 6.33 20.68 -23.16
CA LEU A 207 6.94 21.87 -22.56
C LEU A 207 8.12 22.41 -23.36
N GLY A 208 8.59 21.71 -24.39
CA GLY A 208 9.75 22.14 -25.22
C GLY A 208 11.10 21.73 -24.64
N GLY A 209 11.13 20.68 -23.80
CA GLY A 209 12.34 20.15 -23.17
C GLY A 209 12.44 20.45 -21.68
N VAL A 210 13.46 19.88 -21.05
CA VAL A 210 13.68 19.96 -19.58
C VAL A 210 13.95 21.39 -19.14
N GLU A 211 14.83 22.10 -19.83
CA GLU A 211 15.21 23.49 -19.50
C GLU A 211 13.99 24.42 -19.58
N SER A 212 13.22 24.35 -20.66
CA SER A 212 11.98 25.13 -20.81
C SER A 212 10.96 24.80 -19.71
N ALA A 213 10.86 23.53 -19.32
CA ALA A 213 9.95 23.10 -18.26
C ALA A 213 10.33 23.71 -16.90
N VAL A 214 11.62 23.72 -16.56
CA VAL A 214 12.14 24.32 -15.31
C VAL A 214 11.94 25.84 -15.33
N ASN A 215 12.25 26.51 -16.45
CA ASN A 215 12.07 27.95 -16.59
C ASN A 215 10.59 28.35 -16.39
N LYS A 216 9.65 27.62 -17.01
CA LYS A 216 8.20 27.85 -16.84
C LYS A 216 7.74 27.66 -15.38
N LEU A 217 8.27 26.66 -14.67
CA LEU A 217 7.99 26.51 -13.24
C LEU A 217 8.52 27.69 -12.43
N THR A 218 9.74 28.15 -12.74
CA THR A 218 10.37 29.30 -12.07
C THR A 218 9.59 30.60 -12.32
N GLU A 219 9.06 30.79 -13.52
CA GLU A 219 8.19 31.93 -13.85
C GLU A 219 6.87 31.91 -13.07
N ILE A 220 6.30 30.74 -12.80
CA ILE A 220 5.06 30.60 -12.00
C ILE A 220 5.33 30.92 -10.55
N ASP A 221 6.33 30.29 -9.95
CA ASP A 221 6.81 30.51 -8.59
C ASP A 221 8.23 29.92 -8.45
N PRO A 222 9.26 30.77 -8.20
CA PRO A 222 10.64 30.31 -8.01
C PRO A 222 10.78 29.24 -6.91
N ALA A 223 9.89 29.21 -5.93
CA ALA A 223 9.92 28.21 -4.86
C ALA A 223 9.57 26.80 -5.35
N LEU A 224 8.89 26.63 -6.49
CA LEU A 224 8.57 25.31 -7.08
C LEU A 224 9.81 24.54 -7.53
N VAL A 225 10.91 25.21 -7.79
CA VAL A 225 12.18 24.58 -8.20
C VAL A 225 13.18 24.45 -7.05
N THR A 226 12.78 24.85 -5.82
CA THR A 226 13.62 24.71 -4.62
C THR A 226 13.36 23.40 -3.88
N PRO A 227 14.32 22.87 -3.10
CA PRO A 227 14.13 21.67 -2.29
C PRO A 227 13.03 21.82 -1.22
N TYR A 228 12.86 23.01 -0.70
CA TYR A 228 11.90 23.27 0.41
C TYR A 228 10.48 23.60 -0.06
N GLY A 229 10.30 23.86 -1.37
CA GLY A 229 9.01 24.17 -1.97
C GLY A 229 8.42 25.49 -1.50
N PRO A 230 7.22 25.86 -1.99
CA PRO A 230 6.52 27.07 -1.60
C PRO A 230 6.30 27.16 -0.08
N ASN A 231 6.57 28.34 0.49
CA ASN A 231 6.49 28.64 1.92
C ASN A 231 7.36 27.76 2.85
N GLY A 232 8.39 27.10 2.32
CA GLY A 232 9.25 26.22 3.10
C GLY A 232 8.54 25.02 3.71
N MET A 233 7.46 24.54 3.09
CA MET A 233 6.63 23.46 3.61
C MET A 233 7.39 22.13 3.79
N LEU A 234 8.43 21.92 2.97
CA LEU A 234 9.25 20.71 2.97
C LEU A 234 10.56 20.98 3.73
N ASP A 235 10.45 21.37 5.00
CA ASP A 235 11.63 21.62 5.85
C ASP A 235 12.42 20.33 6.16
N PHE A 236 13.58 20.49 6.79
CA PHE A 236 14.44 19.36 7.13
C PHE A 236 13.73 18.32 8.01
N GLN A 237 12.97 18.75 9.00
CA GLN A 237 12.26 17.88 9.92
C GLN A 237 11.19 17.07 9.20
N PHE A 238 10.48 17.70 8.25
CA PHE A 238 9.50 17.00 7.42
C PHE A 238 10.18 15.97 6.51
N MET A 239 11.27 16.35 5.82
CA MET A 239 12.03 15.42 4.96
C MET A 239 12.62 14.25 5.76
N ALA A 240 13.22 14.53 6.93
CA ALA A 240 13.73 13.48 7.81
C ALA A 240 12.62 12.54 8.31
N SER A 241 11.43 13.07 8.59
CA SER A 241 10.26 12.27 8.96
C SER A 241 9.80 11.36 7.82
N PHE A 242 9.92 11.81 6.56
CA PHE A 242 9.58 11.01 5.40
C PHE A 242 10.52 9.80 5.22
N TRP A 243 11.81 9.92 5.56
CA TRP A 243 12.69 8.75 5.61
C TRP A 243 12.15 7.68 6.55
N VAL A 244 11.62 8.10 7.69
CA VAL A 244 11.01 7.17 8.64
C VAL A 244 9.71 6.62 8.09
N LEU A 245 8.80 7.47 7.61
CA LEU A 245 7.45 7.11 7.21
C LEU A 245 7.39 6.27 5.93
N VAL A 246 8.13 6.62 4.87
CA VAL A 246 7.95 5.98 3.55
C VAL A 246 9.14 5.12 3.09
N CYS A 247 10.18 5.01 3.92
CA CYS A 247 11.34 4.18 3.64
C CYS A 247 11.57 3.14 4.73
N PHE A 248 11.98 3.54 5.92
CA PHE A 248 12.28 2.60 7.01
C PHE A 248 11.01 1.96 7.59
N GLY A 249 9.95 2.72 7.73
CA GLY A 249 8.67 2.28 8.27
C GLY A 249 8.00 1.18 7.46
N VAL A 250 8.28 1.11 6.15
CA VAL A 250 7.74 0.07 5.24
C VAL A 250 8.01 -1.36 5.72
N VAL A 251 9.09 -1.58 6.49
CA VAL A 251 9.37 -2.86 7.16
C VAL A 251 8.25 -3.22 8.15
N GLY A 252 7.58 -2.24 8.72
CA GLY A 252 6.41 -2.42 9.58
C GLY A 252 5.07 -2.61 8.86
N LEU A 253 5.04 -2.66 7.53
CA LEU A 253 3.81 -2.82 6.76
C LEU A 253 3.44 -4.30 6.54
N PRO A 254 2.36 -4.80 7.16
CA PRO A 254 2.02 -6.23 7.11
C PRO A 254 1.70 -6.76 5.72
N HIS A 255 1.14 -5.96 4.83
CA HIS A 255 0.84 -6.37 3.45
C HIS A 255 2.12 -6.64 2.61
N THR A 256 3.23 -5.98 2.93
CA THR A 256 4.54 -6.30 2.36
C THR A 256 5.09 -7.63 2.89
N ALA A 257 4.85 -7.91 4.17
CA ALA A 257 5.28 -9.15 4.82
C ALA A 257 4.66 -10.41 4.17
N VAL A 258 3.40 -10.37 3.75
CA VAL A 258 2.74 -11.50 3.06
C VAL A 258 3.47 -11.89 1.78
N ARG A 259 3.99 -10.93 1.02
CA ARG A 259 4.77 -11.20 -0.18
C ARG A 259 6.11 -11.87 0.12
N CYS A 260 6.70 -11.56 1.28
CA CYS A 260 7.88 -12.27 1.78
C CYS A 260 7.61 -13.75 2.10
N MET A 261 6.37 -14.16 2.29
CA MET A 261 6.01 -15.56 2.50
C MET A 261 5.79 -16.36 1.19
N ALA A 262 5.64 -15.68 0.04
CA ALA A 262 5.10 -16.26 -1.18
C ALA A 262 6.14 -16.58 -2.27
N PHE A 263 7.40 -16.17 -2.16
CA PHE A 263 8.43 -16.41 -3.18
C PHE A 263 9.00 -17.84 -3.13
N LYS A 264 9.52 -18.31 -4.29
CA LYS A 264 9.97 -19.68 -4.50
C LYS A 264 11.27 -20.01 -3.74
N ASP A 265 12.30 -19.20 -3.91
CA ASP A 265 13.66 -19.44 -3.42
C ASP A 265 14.46 -18.14 -3.23
N SER A 266 15.65 -18.22 -2.65
CA SER A 266 16.52 -17.05 -2.40
C SER A 266 16.92 -16.32 -3.68
N LYS A 267 17.03 -16.99 -4.82
CA LYS A 267 17.35 -16.37 -6.11
C LYS A 267 16.17 -15.51 -6.59
N ALA A 268 14.94 -15.99 -6.39
CA ALA A 268 13.74 -15.21 -6.64
C ALA A 268 13.67 -13.97 -5.74
N LEU A 269 14.02 -14.09 -4.46
CA LEU A 269 14.10 -12.97 -3.53
C LEU A 269 15.08 -11.88 -4.01
N HIS A 270 16.33 -12.23 -4.30
CA HIS A 270 17.35 -11.26 -4.74
C HIS A 270 16.97 -10.59 -6.07
N ARG A 271 16.46 -11.36 -7.03
CA ARG A 271 15.96 -10.79 -8.30
C ARG A 271 14.75 -9.87 -8.06
N GLY A 272 13.85 -10.27 -7.15
CA GLY A 272 12.71 -9.45 -6.76
C GLY A 272 13.12 -8.11 -6.17
N MET A 273 14.14 -8.10 -5.31
CA MET A 273 14.70 -6.87 -4.71
C MET A 273 15.24 -5.94 -5.79
N LEU A 274 16.11 -6.44 -6.67
CA LEU A 274 16.76 -5.62 -7.72
C LEU A 274 15.74 -5.07 -8.71
N ILE A 275 14.93 -5.93 -9.31
CA ILE A 275 13.95 -5.53 -10.33
C ILE A 275 12.89 -4.62 -9.69
N GLY A 276 12.38 -4.96 -8.49
CA GLY A 276 11.36 -4.18 -7.80
C GLY A 276 11.84 -2.77 -7.44
N THR A 277 13.10 -2.61 -7.03
CA THR A 277 13.69 -1.29 -6.77
C THR A 277 13.79 -0.46 -8.05
N ILE A 278 14.23 -1.04 -9.16
CA ILE A 278 14.28 -0.34 -10.45
C ILE A 278 12.87 0.08 -10.90
N VAL A 279 11.90 -0.81 -10.81
CA VAL A 279 10.50 -0.54 -11.17
C VAL A 279 9.93 0.59 -10.33
N LEU A 280 10.12 0.52 -9.02
CA LEU A 280 9.65 1.56 -8.11
C LEU A 280 10.34 2.90 -8.37
N SER A 281 11.65 2.89 -8.69
CA SER A 281 12.38 4.12 -9.05
C SER A 281 11.77 4.81 -10.26
N ILE A 282 11.47 4.07 -11.32
CA ILE A 282 10.86 4.60 -12.53
C ILE A 282 9.49 5.21 -12.22
N ILE A 283 8.66 4.50 -11.47
CA ILE A 283 7.30 4.93 -11.15
C ILE A 283 7.35 6.18 -10.24
N MET A 284 8.09 6.15 -9.14
CA MET A 284 8.13 7.26 -8.18
C MET A 284 8.72 8.52 -8.80
N PHE A 285 9.87 8.40 -9.47
CA PHE A 285 10.46 9.54 -10.15
C PHE A 285 9.55 10.09 -11.25
N GLY A 286 9.13 9.21 -12.16
CA GLY A 286 8.40 9.62 -13.35
C GLY A 286 7.04 10.25 -13.05
N MET A 287 6.25 9.63 -12.16
CA MET A 287 4.92 10.14 -11.83
C MET A 287 4.96 11.45 -11.05
N HIS A 288 5.84 11.55 -10.06
CA HIS A 288 5.94 12.78 -9.27
C HIS A 288 6.57 13.92 -10.08
N LEU A 289 7.56 13.62 -10.93
CA LEU A 289 8.10 14.64 -11.84
C LEU A 289 7.06 15.11 -12.86
N ALA A 290 6.29 14.18 -13.46
CA ALA A 290 5.19 14.56 -14.33
C ALA A 290 4.14 15.42 -13.60
N GLY A 291 3.85 15.11 -12.34
CA GLY A 291 2.98 15.92 -11.49
C GLY A 291 3.51 17.35 -11.28
N ALA A 292 4.78 17.49 -10.92
CA ALA A 292 5.42 18.79 -10.75
C ALA A 292 5.44 19.60 -12.06
N LEU A 293 5.87 18.98 -13.16
CA LEU A 293 5.89 19.61 -14.48
C LEU A 293 4.47 19.90 -15.01
N GLY A 294 3.48 19.15 -14.54
CA GLY A 294 2.07 19.40 -14.82
C GLY A 294 1.59 20.79 -14.43
N ARG A 295 2.23 21.41 -13.41
CA ARG A 295 1.97 22.80 -13.02
C ARG A 295 2.25 23.79 -14.17
N ALA A 296 3.28 23.55 -14.96
CA ALA A 296 3.62 24.38 -16.12
C ALA A 296 2.69 24.15 -17.32
N VAL A 297 2.07 22.95 -17.43
CA VAL A 297 1.11 22.64 -18.52
C VAL A 297 -0.31 23.09 -18.15
N ILE A 298 -0.69 23.00 -16.87
CA ILE A 298 -2.03 23.25 -16.34
C ILE A 298 -1.91 24.13 -15.08
N PRO A 299 -1.70 25.45 -15.22
CA PRO A 299 -1.35 26.30 -14.05
C PRO A 299 -2.46 26.45 -13.00
N ASN A 300 -3.74 26.31 -13.39
CA ASN A 300 -4.91 26.62 -12.56
C ASN A 300 -5.82 25.41 -12.30
N LEU A 301 -5.25 24.27 -11.91
CA LEU A 301 -6.05 23.12 -11.54
C LEU A 301 -6.62 23.28 -10.14
N THR A 302 -7.94 23.17 -9.98
CA THR A 302 -8.64 23.36 -8.69
C THR A 302 -8.42 22.19 -7.74
N VAL A 303 -8.37 20.97 -8.24
CA VAL A 303 -8.13 19.75 -7.46
C VAL A 303 -6.81 19.12 -7.91
N SER A 304 -5.77 19.24 -7.08
CA SER A 304 -4.41 18.79 -7.43
C SER A 304 -4.36 17.29 -7.78
N ASP A 305 -5.21 16.48 -7.15
CA ASP A 305 -5.28 15.02 -7.38
C ASP A 305 -5.74 14.66 -8.82
N GLN A 306 -6.29 15.61 -9.57
CA GLN A 306 -6.67 15.43 -10.98
C GLN A 306 -5.51 15.73 -11.97
N VAL A 307 -4.31 16.09 -11.47
CA VAL A 307 -3.20 16.49 -12.37
C VAL A 307 -2.83 15.41 -13.36
N ILE A 308 -2.68 14.17 -12.95
CA ILE A 308 -2.23 13.09 -13.85
C ILE A 308 -3.25 12.77 -14.94
N PRO A 309 -4.53 12.47 -14.63
CA PRO A 309 -5.49 12.21 -15.69
C PRO A 309 -5.67 13.42 -16.63
N THR A 310 -5.72 14.65 -16.09
CA THR A 310 -5.84 15.87 -16.91
C THR A 310 -4.61 16.06 -17.80
N LEU A 311 -3.42 15.82 -17.26
CA LEU A 311 -2.16 15.94 -18.01
C LEU A 311 -2.10 14.91 -19.15
N MET A 312 -2.47 13.66 -18.89
CA MET A 312 -2.57 12.61 -19.93
C MET A 312 -3.49 13.01 -21.08
N LEU A 313 -4.66 13.56 -20.74
CA LEU A 313 -5.63 14.02 -21.74
C LEU A 313 -5.14 15.24 -22.55
N LYS A 314 -4.23 16.06 -21.99
CA LYS A 314 -3.75 17.29 -22.59
C LYS A 314 -2.49 17.10 -23.44
N VAL A 315 -1.56 16.23 -23.00
CA VAL A 315 -0.24 16.07 -23.66
C VAL A 315 -0.14 14.84 -24.57
N LEU A 316 -1.07 13.88 -24.44
CA LEU A 316 -1.05 12.66 -25.25
C LEU A 316 -2.18 12.66 -26.29
N PRO A 317 -1.96 12.07 -27.48
CA PRO A 317 -3.04 11.81 -28.42
C PRO A 317 -4.16 10.97 -27.77
N PRO A 318 -5.46 11.18 -28.12
CA PRO A 318 -6.59 10.59 -27.41
C PRO A 318 -6.52 9.07 -27.21
N ILE A 319 -6.12 8.32 -28.22
CA ILE A 319 -5.99 6.86 -28.14
C ILE A 319 -4.87 6.46 -27.17
N ILE A 320 -3.74 7.15 -27.25
CA ILE A 320 -2.58 6.90 -26.36
C ILE A 320 -2.94 7.28 -24.93
N ALA A 321 -3.61 8.41 -24.72
CA ALA A 321 -4.12 8.82 -23.42
C ALA A 321 -5.06 7.74 -22.85
N GLY A 322 -6.01 7.23 -23.63
CA GLY A 322 -6.94 6.18 -23.22
C GLY A 322 -6.24 4.86 -22.82
N ILE A 323 -5.21 4.45 -23.57
CA ILE A 323 -4.41 3.26 -23.23
C ILE A 323 -3.65 3.46 -21.92
N PHE A 324 -2.99 4.60 -21.74
CA PHE A 324 -2.11 4.81 -20.57
C PHE A 324 -2.81 5.37 -19.34
N LEU A 325 -4.09 5.78 -19.41
CA LEU A 325 -4.96 5.94 -18.26
C LEU A 325 -5.17 4.61 -17.51
N ALA A 326 -4.89 3.49 -18.14
CA ALA A 326 -4.78 2.19 -17.51
C ALA A 326 -3.68 2.14 -16.42
N ALA A 327 -2.62 2.96 -16.49
CA ALA A 327 -1.53 2.93 -15.51
C ALA A 327 -1.97 3.38 -14.11
N PRO A 328 -2.56 4.57 -13.90
CA PRO A 328 -3.12 4.93 -12.60
C PRO A 328 -4.26 3.99 -12.17
N MET A 329 -5.10 3.52 -13.10
CA MET A 329 -6.14 2.53 -12.79
C MET A 329 -5.52 1.23 -12.28
N SER A 330 -4.44 0.75 -12.89
CA SER A 330 -3.68 -0.43 -12.46
C SER A 330 -3.15 -0.29 -11.03
N ALA A 331 -2.55 0.86 -10.72
CA ALA A 331 -1.99 1.13 -9.41
C ALA A 331 -3.04 1.12 -8.29
N ILE A 332 -4.20 1.69 -8.59
CA ILE A 332 -5.33 1.74 -7.67
C ILE A 332 -5.89 0.32 -7.45
N MET A 333 -6.17 -0.42 -8.53
CA MET A 333 -6.78 -1.75 -8.46
C MET A 333 -5.88 -2.77 -7.76
N SER A 334 -4.57 -2.84 -8.08
CA SER A 334 -3.63 -3.78 -7.46
C SER A 334 -3.52 -3.60 -5.94
N THR A 335 -3.57 -2.35 -5.47
CA THR A 335 -3.52 -2.05 -4.04
C THR A 335 -4.81 -2.46 -3.33
N ILE A 336 -5.97 -2.16 -3.91
CA ILE A 336 -7.27 -2.55 -3.33
C ILE A 336 -7.37 -4.07 -3.24
N ASP A 337 -7.04 -4.79 -4.30
CA ASP A 337 -7.12 -6.24 -4.36
C ASP A 337 -6.33 -6.90 -3.23
N ALA A 338 -5.10 -6.45 -3.04
CA ALA A 338 -4.24 -6.94 -1.98
C ALA A 338 -4.81 -6.65 -0.58
N GLN A 339 -5.34 -5.46 -0.35
CA GLN A 339 -5.89 -5.06 0.94
C GLN A 339 -7.26 -5.69 1.24
N LEU A 340 -8.12 -5.86 0.24
CA LEU A 340 -9.40 -6.56 0.38
C LEU A 340 -9.20 -8.05 0.71
N ILE A 341 -8.27 -8.74 0.02
CA ILE A 341 -7.94 -10.12 0.32
C ILE A 341 -7.39 -10.26 1.74
N GLN A 342 -6.49 -9.39 2.14
CA GLN A 342 -5.93 -9.43 3.49
C GLN A 342 -6.99 -9.11 4.55
N SER A 343 -7.85 -8.12 4.34
CA SER A 343 -8.97 -7.81 5.24
C SER A 343 -9.93 -9.00 5.35
N SER A 344 -10.27 -9.62 4.22
CA SER A 344 -11.08 -10.84 4.21
C SER A 344 -10.39 -11.98 4.96
N SER A 345 -9.08 -12.15 4.81
CA SER A 345 -8.33 -13.19 5.53
C SER A 345 -8.37 -13.01 7.04
N ILE A 346 -8.30 -11.77 7.53
CA ILE A 346 -8.42 -11.45 8.95
C ILE A 346 -9.78 -11.87 9.47
N PHE A 347 -10.87 -11.49 8.82
CA PHE A 347 -12.23 -11.88 9.23
C PHE A 347 -12.45 -13.39 9.18
N VAL A 348 -12.04 -14.03 8.09
CA VAL A 348 -12.32 -15.44 7.87
C VAL A 348 -11.36 -16.32 8.67
N LYS A 349 -10.06 -16.12 8.53
CA LYS A 349 -9.06 -17.00 9.11
C LYS A 349 -8.76 -16.63 10.55
N ASP A 350 -8.41 -15.37 10.81
CA ASP A 350 -7.91 -14.98 12.13
C ASP A 350 -9.03 -14.85 13.17
N LEU A 351 -10.25 -14.51 12.77
CA LEU A 351 -11.40 -14.38 13.67
C LEU A 351 -12.35 -15.59 13.60
N TYR A 352 -12.91 -15.92 12.42
CA TYR A 352 -13.92 -16.98 12.31
C TYR A 352 -13.35 -18.39 12.48
N LEU A 353 -12.31 -18.76 11.72
CA LEU A 353 -11.73 -20.12 11.80
C LEU A 353 -10.93 -20.35 13.08
N SER A 354 -10.40 -19.30 13.73
CA SER A 354 -9.78 -19.43 15.05
C SER A 354 -10.77 -19.84 16.14
N THR A 355 -12.06 -19.49 15.98
CA THR A 355 -13.13 -19.87 16.91
C THR A 355 -13.85 -21.16 16.49
N LYS A 356 -13.85 -21.49 15.19
CA LYS A 356 -14.51 -22.66 14.60
C LYS A 356 -13.59 -23.39 13.62
N PRO A 357 -12.52 -24.07 14.06
CA PRO A 357 -11.53 -24.72 13.18
C PRO A 357 -12.15 -25.76 12.23
N GLU A 358 -13.21 -26.47 12.68
CA GLU A 358 -13.91 -27.47 11.87
C GLU A 358 -14.53 -26.88 10.59
N ALA A 359 -14.85 -25.58 10.58
CA ALA A 359 -15.41 -24.92 9.40
C ALA A 359 -14.43 -24.86 8.24
N ALA A 360 -13.12 -24.96 8.48
CA ALA A 360 -12.09 -25.01 7.45
C ALA A 360 -12.25 -26.20 6.49
N LYS A 361 -12.85 -27.31 6.94
CA LYS A 361 -13.13 -28.51 6.12
C LYS A 361 -14.13 -28.22 4.98
N ASN A 362 -14.93 -27.17 5.07
CA ASN A 362 -15.90 -26.78 4.05
C ASN A 362 -15.39 -25.57 3.24
N GLU A 363 -14.52 -25.83 2.26
CA GLU A 363 -13.91 -24.80 1.41
C GLU A 363 -14.95 -23.89 0.72
N LYS A 364 -16.07 -24.44 0.26
CA LYS A 364 -17.14 -23.65 -0.39
C LYS A 364 -17.74 -22.63 0.57
N LYS A 365 -17.99 -23.03 1.83
CA LYS A 365 -18.53 -22.14 2.86
C LYS A 365 -17.52 -21.04 3.23
N VAL A 366 -16.24 -21.38 3.35
CA VAL A 366 -15.16 -20.43 3.63
C VAL A 366 -15.02 -19.43 2.50
N SER A 367 -15.00 -19.90 1.25
CA SER A 367 -14.93 -19.04 0.05
C SER A 367 -16.15 -18.10 -0.03
N TYR A 368 -17.35 -18.61 0.17
CA TYR A 368 -18.59 -17.80 0.16
C TYR A 368 -18.59 -16.73 1.26
N PHE A 369 -18.16 -17.08 2.47
CA PHE A 369 -18.05 -16.13 3.57
C PHE A 369 -17.01 -15.04 3.28
N SER A 370 -15.83 -15.41 2.73
CA SER A 370 -14.82 -14.46 2.28
C SER A 370 -15.39 -13.45 1.26
N SER A 371 -16.17 -13.94 0.32
CA SER A 371 -16.81 -13.11 -0.71
C SER A 371 -17.84 -12.14 -0.13
N ILE A 372 -18.66 -12.58 0.82
CA ILE A 372 -19.63 -11.71 1.51
C ILE A 372 -18.90 -10.59 2.27
N ILE A 373 -17.82 -10.90 2.99
CA ILE A 373 -17.02 -9.89 3.69
C ILE A 373 -16.48 -8.85 2.71
N THR A 374 -15.97 -9.29 1.55
CA THR A 374 -15.48 -8.38 0.50
C THR A 374 -16.59 -7.43 0.02
N LEU A 375 -17.80 -7.91 -0.21
CA LEU A 375 -18.93 -7.07 -0.61
C LEU A 375 -19.35 -6.07 0.49
N ILE A 376 -19.39 -6.50 1.74
CA ILE A 376 -19.70 -5.62 2.87
C ILE A 376 -18.64 -4.52 2.99
N LEU A 377 -17.35 -4.88 2.92
CA LEU A 377 -16.27 -3.90 2.95
C LEU A 377 -16.37 -2.91 1.79
N THR A 378 -16.67 -3.40 0.57
CA THR A 378 -16.86 -2.53 -0.59
C THR A 378 -17.99 -1.52 -0.36
N ALA A 379 -19.13 -1.95 0.19
CA ALA A 379 -20.24 -1.05 0.51
C ALA A 379 -19.85 0.01 1.55
N LEU A 380 -19.14 -0.38 2.61
CA LEU A 380 -18.66 0.54 3.65
C LEU A 380 -17.65 1.56 3.09
N LEU A 381 -16.79 1.13 2.16
CA LEU A 381 -15.81 1.99 1.49
C LEU A 381 -16.47 3.03 0.59
N ILE A 382 -17.58 2.71 -0.07
CA ILE A 382 -18.37 3.70 -0.82
C ILE A 382 -18.81 4.83 0.12
N PHE A 383 -19.37 4.50 1.27
CA PHE A 383 -19.79 5.51 2.26
C PHE A 383 -18.63 6.38 2.74
N ALA A 384 -17.48 5.77 3.04
CA ALA A 384 -16.30 6.48 3.50
C ALA A 384 -15.72 7.43 2.45
N ALA A 385 -15.87 7.08 1.15
CA ALA A 385 -15.34 7.84 0.02
C ALA A 385 -16.31 8.92 -0.53
N LEU A 386 -17.53 9.04 -0.03
CA LEU A 386 -18.51 10.02 -0.54
C LEU A 386 -18.06 11.48 -0.41
N ASN A 387 -17.32 11.80 0.66
CA ASN A 387 -16.82 13.14 0.94
C ASN A 387 -15.27 13.11 0.92
N PRO A 388 -14.65 13.22 -0.27
CA PRO A 388 -13.20 13.12 -0.38
C PRO A 388 -12.50 14.37 0.21
N PRO A 389 -11.33 14.20 0.86
CA PRO A 389 -10.48 15.33 1.22
C PRO A 389 -9.89 16.01 -0.02
N ASP A 390 -9.38 17.22 0.13
CA ASP A 390 -8.74 17.98 -0.95
C ASP A 390 -7.53 17.24 -1.58
N MET A 391 -6.77 16.52 -0.75
CA MET A 391 -5.59 15.76 -1.16
C MET A 391 -5.56 14.40 -0.45
N ILE A 392 -5.67 13.32 -1.22
CA ILE A 392 -5.71 11.94 -0.69
C ILE A 392 -4.38 11.48 -0.08
N ILE A 393 -3.27 12.16 -0.43
CA ILE A 393 -1.94 11.76 0.07
C ILE A 393 -1.88 11.78 1.60
N TRP A 394 -2.48 12.77 2.25
CA TRP A 394 -2.45 12.89 3.70
C TRP A 394 -3.21 11.77 4.42
N LEU A 395 -4.35 11.36 3.87
CA LEU A 395 -5.13 10.23 4.39
C LEU A 395 -4.35 8.91 4.24
N ASN A 396 -3.65 8.74 3.10
CA ASN A 396 -2.81 7.57 2.86
C ASN A 396 -1.62 7.49 3.83
N LEU A 397 -0.92 8.61 4.02
CA LEU A 397 0.20 8.69 4.96
C LEU A 397 -0.25 8.46 6.40
N PHE A 398 -1.45 8.94 6.77
CA PHE A 398 -2.05 8.65 8.06
C PHE A 398 -2.31 7.16 8.26
N ALA A 399 -2.89 6.48 7.28
CA ALA A 399 -3.18 5.04 7.35
C ALA A 399 -1.90 4.21 7.47
N PHE A 400 -0.87 4.51 6.67
CA PHE A 400 0.39 3.78 6.70
C PHE A 400 1.21 4.10 7.96
N GLY A 401 1.27 5.35 8.39
CA GLY A 401 1.92 5.70 9.64
C GLY A 401 1.29 5.01 10.84
N GLY A 402 -0.04 4.82 10.85
CA GLY A 402 -0.73 4.03 11.87
C GLY A 402 -0.30 2.55 11.87
N LEU A 403 -0.16 1.93 10.70
CA LEU A 403 0.36 0.56 10.57
C LEU A 403 1.81 0.48 11.08
N GLU A 404 2.66 1.39 10.65
CA GLU A 404 4.07 1.39 11.05
C GLU A 404 4.23 1.58 12.54
N ALA A 405 3.49 2.52 13.14
CA ALA A 405 3.49 2.77 14.57
C ALA A 405 3.03 1.55 15.38
N ALA A 406 2.09 0.78 14.84
CA ALA A 406 1.59 -0.44 15.47
C ALA A 406 2.56 -1.63 15.31
N PHE A 407 3.13 -1.82 14.11
CA PHE A 407 3.71 -3.11 13.73
C PHE A 407 5.23 -3.12 13.60
N LEU A 408 5.90 -1.98 13.39
CA LEU A 408 7.34 -1.96 13.09
C LEU A 408 8.16 -2.73 14.14
N TRP A 409 8.02 -2.38 15.40
CA TRP A 409 8.80 -3.04 16.45
C TRP A 409 8.32 -4.44 16.76
N VAL A 410 7.02 -4.69 16.64
CA VAL A 410 6.44 -6.03 16.81
C VAL A 410 7.00 -7.01 15.79
N ILE A 411 7.15 -6.56 14.54
CA ILE A 411 7.73 -7.35 13.46
C ILE A 411 9.25 -7.48 13.64
N VAL A 412 9.95 -6.36 13.68
CA VAL A 412 11.43 -6.34 13.67
C VAL A 412 11.99 -7.04 14.89
N LEU A 413 11.57 -6.64 16.10
CA LEU A 413 12.08 -7.26 17.32
C LEU A 413 11.57 -8.69 17.49
N GLY A 414 10.35 -8.99 17.02
CA GLY A 414 9.83 -10.36 17.01
C GLY A 414 10.66 -11.33 16.18
N ILE A 415 11.23 -10.87 15.06
CA ILE A 415 12.02 -11.71 14.16
C ILE A 415 13.50 -11.78 14.55
N TYR A 416 14.05 -10.67 15.05
CA TYR A 416 15.50 -10.52 15.24
C TYR A 416 15.95 -10.59 16.69
N TRP A 417 15.05 -10.48 17.66
CA TRP A 417 15.38 -10.51 19.09
C TRP A 417 14.71 -11.68 19.79
N ASP A 418 15.48 -12.72 20.12
CA ASP A 418 14.97 -13.97 20.69
C ASP A 418 14.24 -13.76 22.03
N LYS A 419 14.65 -12.77 22.83
CA LYS A 419 14.03 -12.44 24.13
C LYS A 419 12.74 -11.61 24.02
N ALA A 420 12.32 -11.23 22.79
CA ALA A 420 11.07 -10.52 22.60
C ALA A 420 9.88 -11.35 23.08
N ASN A 421 8.99 -10.76 23.87
CA ASN A 421 7.82 -11.43 24.42
C ASN A 421 6.53 -10.67 24.14
N ALA A 422 5.38 -11.30 24.43
CA ALA A 422 4.06 -10.77 24.16
C ALA A 422 3.75 -9.45 24.89
N TYR A 423 4.30 -9.25 26.08
CA TYR A 423 4.08 -8.02 26.86
C TYR A 423 4.75 -6.82 26.15
N GLY A 424 5.99 -7.02 25.68
CA GLY A 424 6.68 -6.01 24.89
C GLY A 424 5.92 -5.67 23.59
N ALA A 425 5.49 -6.69 22.85
CA ALA A 425 4.74 -6.53 21.62
C ALA A 425 3.42 -5.79 21.82
N LEU A 426 2.61 -6.18 22.83
CA LEU A 426 1.35 -5.51 23.17
C LEU A 426 1.56 -4.05 23.59
N SER A 427 2.53 -3.80 24.48
CA SER A 427 2.85 -2.45 24.95
C SER A 427 3.26 -1.55 23.78
N SER A 428 4.11 -2.05 22.87
CA SER A 428 4.56 -1.33 21.69
C SER A 428 3.39 -0.98 20.77
N MET A 429 2.52 -1.94 20.49
CA MET A 429 1.38 -1.72 19.58
C MET A 429 0.41 -0.70 20.17
N ILE A 430 0.07 -0.80 21.46
CA ILE A 430 -0.87 0.10 22.12
C ILE A 430 -0.31 1.52 22.20
N ILE A 431 0.92 1.67 22.68
CA ILE A 431 1.54 2.98 22.88
C ILE A 431 1.95 3.61 21.54
N GLY A 432 2.53 2.80 20.62
CA GLY A 432 2.92 3.31 19.30
C GLY A 432 1.74 3.81 18.50
N LEU A 433 0.71 2.98 18.31
CA LEU A 433 -0.50 3.36 17.58
C LEU A 433 -1.29 4.44 18.33
N GLY A 434 -1.46 4.29 19.65
CA GLY A 434 -2.20 5.25 20.49
C GLY A 434 -1.57 6.64 20.46
N SER A 435 -0.25 6.75 20.61
CA SER A 435 0.46 8.01 20.52
C SER A 435 0.38 8.62 19.12
N TYR A 436 0.46 7.79 18.06
CA TYR A 436 0.34 8.26 16.68
C TYR A 436 -1.03 8.90 16.42
N ILE A 437 -2.10 8.23 16.80
CA ILE A 437 -3.46 8.74 16.66
C ILE A 437 -3.63 10.02 17.50
N LEU A 438 -3.21 10.01 18.76
CA LEU A 438 -3.36 11.14 19.67
C LEU A 438 -2.61 12.37 19.18
N LEU A 439 -1.33 12.23 18.84
CA LEU A 439 -0.51 13.34 18.33
C LEU A 439 -1.05 13.90 17.02
N THR A 440 -1.58 13.03 16.15
CA THR A 440 -2.18 13.47 14.89
C THR A 440 -3.48 14.21 15.11
N GLN A 441 -4.38 13.71 15.95
CA GLN A 441 -5.66 14.36 16.25
C GLN A 441 -5.48 15.72 16.95
N LEU A 442 -4.49 15.84 17.82
CA LEU A 442 -4.16 17.08 18.49
C LEU A 442 -3.31 18.05 17.65
N GLY A 443 -2.85 17.62 16.46
CA GLY A 443 -1.97 18.42 15.61
C GLY A 443 -0.58 18.68 16.21
N ILE A 444 -0.15 17.87 17.20
CA ILE A 444 1.11 18.08 17.91
C ILE A 444 2.27 17.50 17.10
N LYS A 445 3.27 18.35 16.84
CA LYS A 445 4.54 17.97 16.20
C LYS A 445 5.69 18.16 17.20
N LEU A 446 6.11 17.10 17.85
CA LEU A 446 7.23 17.15 18.79
C LEU A 446 8.53 17.46 18.02
N PHE A 447 9.21 18.54 18.40
CA PHE A 447 10.43 19.04 17.75
C PHE A 447 10.24 19.29 16.24
N ASN A 448 9.03 19.64 15.80
CA ASN A 448 8.61 19.83 14.40
C ASN A 448 8.67 18.56 13.52
N PHE A 449 8.94 17.37 14.10
CA PHE A 449 8.86 16.12 13.36
C PHE A 449 7.41 15.68 13.13
N HIS A 450 7.18 14.96 12.04
CA HIS A 450 5.91 14.27 11.81
C HIS A 450 5.63 13.26 12.93
N GLN A 451 4.37 13.08 13.30
CA GLN A 451 3.92 12.30 14.44
C GLN A 451 4.43 10.86 14.47
N ILE A 452 4.78 10.30 13.30
CA ILE A 452 5.33 8.93 13.22
C ILE A 452 6.66 8.79 13.98
N VAL A 453 7.53 9.80 13.92
CA VAL A 453 8.85 9.74 14.56
C VAL A 453 8.76 9.57 16.07
N PRO A 454 8.10 10.48 16.80
CA PRO A 454 7.92 10.29 18.25
C PRO A 454 7.10 9.03 18.59
N SER A 455 6.13 8.64 17.76
CA SER A 455 5.32 7.46 18.04
C SER A 455 6.11 6.17 17.92
N LEU A 456 7.04 6.06 16.99
CA LEU A 456 7.97 4.92 16.92
C LEU A 456 8.94 4.90 18.10
N VAL A 457 9.42 6.06 18.54
CA VAL A 457 10.28 6.13 19.76
C VAL A 457 9.50 5.67 21.00
N PHE A 458 8.27 6.16 21.19
CA PHE A 458 7.41 5.72 22.30
C PHE A 458 7.06 4.24 22.20
N GLY A 459 6.78 3.72 21.00
CA GLY A 459 6.55 2.31 20.74
C GLY A 459 7.75 1.43 21.08
N LEU A 460 8.99 1.86 20.75
CA LEU A 460 10.21 1.16 21.12
C LEU A 460 10.43 1.13 22.63
N ILE A 461 10.31 2.28 23.28
CA ILE A 461 10.45 2.37 24.74
C ILE A 461 9.42 1.46 25.42
N ALA A 462 8.16 1.52 24.97
CA ALA A 462 7.09 0.68 25.49
C ALA A 462 7.39 -0.82 25.26
N PHE A 463 7.97 -1.19 24.09
CA PHE A 463 8.40 -2.55 23.85
C PHE A 463 9.44 -3.02 24.86
N LEU A 464 10.50 -2.25 25.06
CA LEU A 464 11.60 -2.60 25.96
C LEU A 464 11.13 -2.71 27.42
N VAL A 465 10.33 -1.75 27.88
CA VAL A 465 9.76 -1.74 29.23
C VAL A 465 8.79 -2.92 29.43
N GLY A 466 7.85 -3.10 28.50
CA GLY A 466 6.89 -4.19 28.53
C GLY A 466 7.55 -5.57 28.48
N ASN A 467 8.61 -5.71 27.68
CA ASN A 467 9.41 -6.92 27.59
C ASN A 467 10.04 -7.28 28.95
N LYS A 468 10.69 -6.31 29.61
CA LYS A 468 11.32 -6.49 30.92
C LYS A 468 10.29 -6.83 32.02
N LEU A 469 9.11 -6.20 31.97
CA LEU A 469 8.02 -6.54 32.90
C LEU A 469 7.48 -7.95 32.63
N GLY A 470 7.40 -8.37 31.39
CA GLY A 470 6.99 -9.71 30.99
C GLY A 470 7.96 -10.80 31.47
N GLU A 471 9.28 -10.59 31.33
CA GLU A 471 10.32 -11.50 31.82
C GLU A 471 10.15 -11.76 33.33
N ARG A 472 10.05 -10.70 34.12
CA ARG A 472 9.86 -10.82 35.61
C ARG A 472 8.59 -11.58 35.98
N ARG A 473 7.53 -11.47 35.19
CA ARG A 473 6.26 -12.17 35.45
C ARG A 473 6.34 -13.64 35.08
N ILE A 474 7.03 -13.98 34.00
CA ILE A 474 7.26 -15.37 33.58
C ILE A 474 8.12 -16.08 34.60
N GLU A 475 9.23 -15.49 35.07
CA GLU A 475 10.11 -16.04 36.10
C GLU A 475 9.35 -16.29 37.40
N LYS A 476 8.53 -15.33 37.89
CA LYS A 476 7.70 -15.50 39.07
C LYS A 476 6.69 -16.63 38.97
N THR A 477 6.15 -16.86 37.75
CA THR A 477 5.18 -17.94 37.50
C THR A 477 5.90 -19.28 37.49
N GLN A 478 7.08 -19.37 36.90
CA GLN A 478 7.90 -20.58 36.89
C GLN A 478 8.35 -20.96 38.31
N LEU A 479 8.81 -20.00 39.12
CA LEU A 479 9.17 -20.22 40.51
C LEU A 479 8.01 -20.71 41.38
N LYS A 480 6.77 -20.27 41.13
CA LYS A 480 5.57 -20.77 41.83
C LYS A 480 5.21 -22.19 41.40
N VAL A 481 5.46 -22.58 40.16
CA VAL A 481 5.18 -23.94 39.64
C VAL A 481 6.23 -24.93 40.13
N THR A 482 7.47 -24.49 40.37
CA THR A 482 8.56 -25.33 40.94
C THR A 482 8.49 -25.44 42.44
N ALA A 483 7.71 -24.59 43.13
CA ALA A 483 7.51 -24.60 44.57
C ALA A 483 6.24 -25.34 45.06
N LEU A 484 5.46 -25.89 44.11
CA LEU A 484 4.32 -26.82 44.28
C LEU A 484 4.71 -28.24 43.89
#